data_483471f191f9c32e99a840a058ab7958
#
_entry.id   483471f191f9c32e99a840a058ab7958
#
_cell.length_a   1.000
_cell.length_b   1.000
_cell.length_c   1.000
_cell.angle_alpha   90.00
_cell.angle_beta   90.00
_cell.angle_gamma   90.00
#
_symmetry.space_group_name_H-M   'P 1'
#
loop_
_entity.id
_entity.type
_entity.pdbx_description
1 polymer ?
#
loop_
_entity_poly.entity_id
_entity_poly.type
_entity_poly.pdbx_seq_one_letter_code
_entity_poly.pdbx_strand_id
1 'polypeptide(L)'
;MCGRYASSRRPEDLVEEFEIDKVEVAEPLPADYNVAPTKQVYAVVQRPVDPKDKQGASERQLRTVRWGLVPFWAKDPSVGNKMINARMETVHEKPAYRRPFASRRCLLPADGYFEWYATEQRTKAGKPVKQPFFIHPAEGGVLAMAGLYEVWRDRTRDEDDPQRFLWSCTVITTSAEDSVGHIHDRMPLMVERDRWASWLDPTVDDPDTLKRLLVPAAPGRLEAYPVSTAVNNVRNNGPELLDALAAEPSRPA
;
A
#
# COMPACT_ATOMS: atom_id res chain seq x y z
N MET A 1 0.18 11.41 -4.78
CA MET A 1 0.65 10.46 -3.75
C MET A 1 -0.48 9.50 -3.47
N CYS A 2 -0.22 8.19 -3.51
CA CYS A 2 -1.24 7.17 -3.25
C CYS A 2 -1.83 7.35 -1.85
N GLY A 3 -3.04 7.89 -1.78
CA GLY A 3 -3.76 8.14 -0.53
C GLY A 3 -5.09 7.41 -0.45
N ARG A 4 -5.40 6.60 -1.45
CA ARG A 4 -6.63 5.83 -1.54
C ARG A 4 -6.45 4.62 -2.45
N TYR A 5 -6.96 3.45 -2.06
CA TYR A 5 -6.93 2.26 -2.90
C TYR A 5 -8.13 1.33 -2.64
N ALA A 6 -8.31 0.31 -3.45
CA ALA A 6 -9.32 -0.71 -3.26
C ALA A 6 -8.67 -2.04 -2.83
N SER A 7 -9.30 -2.73 -1.89
CA SER A 7 -8.86 -4.02 -1.35
C SER A 7 -10.10 -4.87 -1.06
N SER A 8 -10.55 -5.62 -2.05
CA SER A 8 -11.79 -6.41 -1.97
C SER A 8 -11.56 -7.92 -1.79
N ARG A 9 -10.28 -8.38 -1.91
CA ARG A 9 -9.94 -9.80 -1.87
C ARG A 9 -10.12 -10.39 -0.47
N ARG A 10 -10.63 -11.60 -0.42
CA ARG A 10 -10.74 -12.38 0.82
C ARG A 10 -9.38 -12.94 1.22
N PRO A 11 -9.17 -13.28 2.50
CA PRO A 11 -7.92 -13.90 2.95
C PRO A 11 -7.54 -15.15 2.14
N GLU A 12 -8.51 -15.99 1.77
CA GLU A 12 -8.29 -17.22 1.03
C GLU A 12 -7.70 -16.94 -0.36
N ASP A 13 -8.23 -15.93 -1.06
CA ASP A 13 -7.74 -15.51 -2.37
C ASP A 13 -6.29 -14.97 -2.27
N LEU A 14 -5.98 -14.24 -1.19
CA LEU A 14 -4.63 -13.73 -0.92
C LEU A 14 -3.64 -14.84 -0.51
N VAL A 15 -4.12 -15.87 0.21
CA VAL A 15 -3.31 -17.04 0.57
C VAL A 15 -2.82 -17.76 -0.68
N GLU A 16 -3.69 -17.97 -1.64
CA GLU A 16 -3.33 -18.60 -2.91
C GLU A 16 -2.40 -17.71 -3.73
N GLU A 17 -2.77 -16.44 -3.94
CA GLU A 17 -2.02 -15.50 -4.79
C GLU A 17 -0.59 -15.28 -4.28
N PHE A 18 -0.44 -15.05 -2.97
CA PHE A 18 0.84 -14.71 -2.36
C PHE A 18 1.58 -15.89 -1.74
N GLU A 19 1.10 -17.12 -1.91
CA GLU A 19 1.72 -18.34 -1.37
C GLU A 19 1.98 -18.21 0.15
N ILE A 20 0.92 -17.91 0.91
CA ILE A 20 0.99 -17.65 2.35
C ILE A 20 1.09 -18.96 3.12
N ASP A 21 2.09 -19.09 3.98
CA ASP A 21 2.27 -20.25 4.87
C ASP A 21 1.37 -20.15 6.11
N LYS A 22 1.13 -18.93 6.60
CA LYS A 22 0.40 -18.71 7.85
C LYS A 22 -0.50 -17.49 7.82
N VAL A 23 -1.75 -17.65 8.24
CA VAL A 23 -2.71 -16.54 8.39
C VAL A 23 -2.72 -16.05 9.84
N GLU A 24 -2.25 -14.83 10.06
CA GLU A 24 -2.20 -14.15 11.36
C GLU A 24 -3.21 -12.98 11.36
N VAL A 25 -4.43 -13.31 10.96
CA VAL A 25 -5.58 -12.40 10.87
C VAL A 25 -6.61 -12.86 11.89
N ALA A 26 -6.87 -12.03 12.91
CA ALA A 26 -7.83 -12.37 13.96
C ALA A 26 -9.27 -12.38 13.42
N GLU A 27 -9.62 -11.36 12.63
CA GLU A 27 -10.91 -11.25 11.96
C GLU A 27 -10.68 -10.81 10.50
N PRO A 28 -11.30 -11.49 9.51
CA PRO A 28 -11.22 -11.06 8.12
C PRO A 28 -11.75 -9.64 7.95
N LEU A 29 -10.99 -8.84 7.19
CA LEU A 29 -11.46 -7.50 6.83
C LEU A 29 -12.55 -7.63 5.75
N PRO A 30 -13.62 -6.84 5.85
CA PRO A 30 -14.61 -6.76 4.78
C PRO A 30 -13.99 -6.16 3.52
N ALA A 31 -14.58 -6.44 2.36
CA ALA A 31 -14.20 -5.79 1.12
C ALA A 31 -14.29 -4.26 1.28
N ASP A 32 -13.21 -3.57 0.94
CA ASP A 32 -13.12 -2.11 1.02
C ASP A 32 -12.68 -1.54 -0.32
N TYR A 33 -13.63 -0.98 -1.04
CA TYR A 33 -13.41 -0.34 -2.35
C TYR A 33 -12.93 1.10 -2.23
N ASN A 34 -12.69 1.57 -0.99
CA ASN A 34 -12.33 2.96 -0.69
C ASN A 34 -11.46 3.05 0.57
N VAL A 35 -10.37 2.27 0.58
CA VAL A 35 -9.43 2.23 1.69
C VAL A 35 -8.78 3.60 1.86
N ALA A 36 -9.00 4.22 3.01
CA ALA A 36 -8.40 5.49 3.39
C ALA A 36 -7.30 5.28 4.44
N PRO A 37 -6.38 6.24 4.60
CA PRO A 37 -5.38 6.21 5.68
C PRO A 37 -6.02 5.95 7.05
N THR A 38 -5.26 5.29 7.92
CA THR A 38 -5.61 4.87 9.28
C THR A 38 -6.50 3.63 9.40
N LYS A 39 -7.07 3.14 8.31
CA LYS A 39 -7.81 1.86 8.30
C LYS A 39 -6.85 0.67 8.48
N GLN A 40 -7.41 -0.46 8.93
CA GLN A 40 -6.74 -1.76 8.88
C GLN A 40 -6.72 -2.27 7.45
N VAL A 41 -5.58 -2.86 7.06
CA VAL A 41 -5.33 -3.38 5.71
C VAL A 41 -4.57 -4.69 5.80
N TYR A 42 -4.63 -5.51 4.77
CA TYR A 42 -3.80 -6.70 4.68
C TYR A 42 -2.36 -6.34 4.29
N ALA A 43 -1.43 -7.06 4.90
CA ALA A 43 -0.01 -7.02 4.56
C ALA A 43 0.56 -8.44 4.51
N VAL A 44 1.32 -8.72 3.46
CA VAL A 44 2.12 -9.95 3.33
C VAL A 44 3.51 -9.64 3.86
N VAL A 45 3.95 -10.38 4.85
CA VAL A 45 5.27 -10.25 5.48
C VAL A 45 5.98 -11.60 5.50
N GLN A 46 7.30 -11.61 5.53
CA GLN A 46 8.07 -12.82 5.77
C GLN A 46 8.83 -12.69 7.09
N ARG A 47 8.73 -13.70 7.93
CA ARG A 47 9.32 -13.68 9.26
C ARG A 47 10.01 -14.99 9.60
N PRO A 48 11.13 -14.95 10.37
CA PRO A 48 11.71 -16.16 10.89
C PRO A 48 10.68 -16.94 11.72
N VAL A 49 10.66 -18.27 11.56
CA VAL A 49 9.82 -19.18 12.38
C VAL A 49 10.27 -19.12 13.84
N ASP A 50 11.58 -19.15 14.08
CA ASP A 50 12.16 -18.83 15.39
C ASP A 50 12.68 -17.39 15.40
N PRO A 51 12.09 -16.50 16.22
CA PRO A 51 12.55 -15.10 16.32
C PRO A 51 14.01 -14.94 16.75
N LYS A 52 14.61 -15.97 17.33
CA LYS A 52 16.02 -15.99 17.78
C LYS A 52 16.97 -16.42 16.66
N ASP A 53 16.47 -17.17 15.67
CA ASP A 53 17.23 -17.62 14.52
C ASP A 53 16.80 -16.87 13.25
N LYS A 54 17.41 -15.73 13.01
CA LYS A 54 17.09 -14.89 11.84
C LYS A 54 17.58 -15.49 10.52
N GLN A 55 18.51 -16.43 10.55
CA GLN A 55 19.07 -17.10 9.37
C GLN A 55 18.41 -18.45 9.10
N GLY A 56 17.54 -18.91 10.01
CA GLY A 56 16.81 -20.15 9.89
C GLY A 56 15.61 -20.06 8.96
N ALA A 57 14.74 -21.07 9.08
CA ALA A 57 13.51 -21.11 8.29
C ALA A 57 12.64 -19.87 8.54
N SER A 58 12.06 -19.35 7.48
CA SER A 58 11.10 -18.24 7.53
C SER A 58 9.78 -18.65 6.89
N GLU A 59 8.70 -18.02 7.32
CA GLU A 59 7.35 -18.26 6.82
C GLU A 59 6.74 -16.96 6.32
N ARG A 60 5.95 -17.06 5.25
CA ARG A 60 5.18 -15.94 4.69
C ARG A 60 3.84 -15.87 5.41
N GLN A 61 3.57 -14.70 5.96
CA GLN A 61 2.39 -14.49 6.80
C GLN A 61 1.47 -13.43 6.19
N LEU A 62 0.15 -13.68 6.22
CA LEU A 62 -0.86 -12.65 6.01
C LEU A 62 -1.23 -12.04 7.35
N ARG A 63 -1.15 -10.71 7.45
CA ARG A 63 -1.47 -9.96 8.66
C ARG A 63 -2.39 -8.78 8.38
N THR A 64 -3.11 -8.35 9.41
CA THR A 64 -3.76 -7.04 9.42
C THR A 64 -2.86 -6.02 10.07
N VAL A 65 -2.71 -4.86 9.43
CA VAL A 65 -1.88 -3.75 9.89
C VAL A 65 -2.60 -2.43 9.66
N ARG A 66 -2.31 -1.42 10.48
CA ARG A 66 -2.87 -0.08 10.30
C ARG A 66 -2.09 0.68 9.21
N TRP A 67 -2.77 1.25 8.23
CA TRP A 67 -2.13 2.09 7.23
C TRP A 67 -1.79 3.47 7.79
N GLY A 68 -0.51 3.76 7.85
CA GLY A 68 0.10 4.94 8.47
C GLY A 68 1.13 4.50 9.52
N LEU A 69 2.39 4.35 9.08
CA LEU A 69 3.48 3.77 9.86
C LEU A 69 3.74 4.58 11.13
N VAL A 70 3.75 3.89 12.26
CA VAL A 70 4.12 4.47 13.56
C VAL A 70 5.53 4.02 13.89
N PRO A 71 6.54 4.89 13.88
CA PRO A 71 7.90 4.52 14.23
C PRO A 71 7.97 3.97 15.66
N PHE A 72 8.79 2.93 15.91
CA PHE A 72 8.90 2.28 17.22
C PHE A 72 9.25 3.24 18.38
N TRP A 73 9.89 4.37 18.07
CA TRP A 73 10.29 5.40 19.02
C TRP A 73 9.24 6.50 19.22
N ALA A 74 8.14 6.48 18.47
CA ALA A 74 7.11 7.50 18.57
C ALA A 74 6.46 7.49 19.97
N LYS A 75 6.20 8.68 20.50
CA LYS A 75 5.50 8.84 21.78
C LYS A 75 3.99 8.66 21.66
N ASP A 76 3.47 8.97 20.48
CA ASP A 76 2.04 8.95 20.17
C ASP A 76 1.80 8.32 18.79
N PRO A 77 0.83 7.39 18.66
CA PRO A 77 0.57 6.72 17.39
C PRO A 77 -0.06 7.60 16.32
N SER A 78 -0.55 8.80 16.66
CA SER A 78 -1.13 9.74 15.68
C SER A 78 -0.13 10.25 14.65
N VAL A 79 1.17 10.17 14.94
CA VAL A 79 2.23 10.49 13.96
C VAL A 79 2.08 9.68 12.67
N GLY A 80 1.58 8.47 12.77
CA GLY A 80 1.31 7.59 11.62
C GLY A 80 0.31 8.19 10.63
N ASN A 81 -0.60 9.07 11.05
CA ASN A 81 -1.59 9.68 10.16
C ASN A 81 -0.95 10.45 8.99
N LYS A 82 0.29 10.90 9.15
CA LYS A 82 1.08 11.62 8.14
C LYS A 82 2.14 10.73 7.46
N MET A 83 2.23 9.47 7.87
CA MET A 83 3.27 8.54 7.41
C MET A 83 2.68 7.39 6.57
N ILE A 84 1.75 7.75 5.69
CA ILE A 84 1.06 6.80 4.81
C ILE A 84 1.90 6.39 3.60
N ASN A 85 2.86 7.25 3.19
CA ASN A 85 3.77 7.01 2.07
C ASN A 85 5.22 7.29 2.45
N ALA A 86 6.13 6.47 1.93
CA ALA A 86 7.58 6.67 1.97
C ALA A 86 8.10 6.84 0.53
N ARG A 87 8.94 7.84 0.28
CA ARG A 87 9.54 8.02 -1.05
C ARG A 87 10.68 7.03 -1.26
N MET A 88 10.67 6.32 -2.38
CA MET A 88 11.70 5.37 -2.79
C MET A 88 13.11 5.99 -2.70
N GLU A 89 13.25 7.22 -3.13
CA GLU A 89 14.52 7.95 -3.23
C GLU A 89 15.20 8.17 -1.87
N THR A 90 14.41 8.23 -0.79
CA THR A 90 14.93 8.58 0.55
C THR A 90 14.55 7.57 1.65
N VAL A 91 13.88 6.47 1.29
CA VAL A 91 13.38 5.48 2.25
C VAL A 91 14.50 4.88 3.11
N HIS A 92 15.69 4.69 2.54
CA HIS A 92 16.87 4.12 3.18
C HIS A 92 17.59 5.10 4.13
N GLU A 93 17.30 6.40 4.06
CA GLU A 93 17.95 7.44 4.85
C GLU A 93 17.07 7.96 6.00
N LYS A 94 15.78 8.10 5.75
CA LYS A 94 14.84 8.72 6.69
C LYS A 94 14.75 7.93 7.99
N PRO A 95 14.91 8.58 9.18
CA PRO A 95 14.94 7.90 10.48
C PRO A 95 13.74 6.98 10.75
N ALA A 96 12.57 7.34 10.26
CA ALA A 96 11.36 6.57 10.44
C ALA A 96 11.30 5.31 9.56
N TYR A 97 12.00 5.30 8.42
CA TYR A 97 11.89 4.25 7.41
C TYR A 97 13.13 3.37 7.27
N ARG A 98 14.34 3.91 7.56
CA ARG A 98 15.61 3.18 7.33
C ARG A 98 15.67 1.82 8.03
N ARG A 99 15.16 1.72 9.26
CA ARG A 99 15.14 0.45 10.01
C ARG A 99 14.07 -0.51 9.47
N PRO A 100 12.80 -0.11 9.27
CA PRO A 100 11.83 -0.94 8.57
C PRO A 100 12.31 -1.36 7.18
N PHE A 101 12.96 -0.49 6.42
CA PHE A 101 13.50 -0.82 5.09
C PHE A 101 14.55 -1.94 5.16
N ALA A 102 15.42 -1.92 6.17
CA ALA A 102 16.43 -2.96 6.34
C ALA A 102 15.84 -4.34 6.70
N SER A 103 14.72 -4.42 7.46
CA SER A 103 14.29 -5.70 8.02
C SER A 103 12.79 -5.96 8.11
N ARG A 104 11.95 -5.00 7.69
CA ARG A 104 10.49 -5.06 7.84
C ARG A 104 9.79 -4.59 6.57
N ARG A 105 10.13 -5.24 5.47
CA ARG A 105 9.48 -5.03 4.18
C ARG A 105 8.23 -5.89 4.11
N CYS A 106 7.23 -5.40 3.40
CA CYS A 106 5.97 -6.12 3.16
C CYS A 106 5.45 -5.84 1.75
N LEU A 107 4.48 -6.63 1.34
CA LEU A 107 3.65 -6.34 0.19
C LEU A 107 2.25 -5.97 0.69
N LEU A 108 1.67 -4.95 0.11
CA LEU A 108 0.31 -4.49 0.41
C LEU A 108 -0.56 -4.82 -0.80
N PRO A 109 -1.43 -5.84 -0.68
CA PRO A 109 -2.34 -6.23 -1.77
C PRO A 109 -3.37 -5.16 -2.05
N ALA A 110 -3.60 -4.86 -3.33
CA ALA A 110 -4.65 -3.94 -3.75
C ALA A 110 -5.25 -4.38 -5.10
N ASP A 111 -6.55 -4.16 -5.30
CA ASP A 111 -7.19 -4.34 -6.61
C ASP A 111 -6.75 -3.23 -7.58
N GLY A 112 -6.46 -2.07 -7.06
CA GLY A 112 -6.01 -0.87 -7.74
C GLY A 112 -6.01 0.30 -6.77
N TYR A 113 -5.58 1.46 -7.23
CA TYR A 113 -5.53 2.67 -6.41
C TYR A 113 -6.15 3.87 -7.12
N PHE A 114 -6.49 4.91 -6.36
CA PHE A 114 -7.10 6.12 -6.90
C PHE A 114 -6.09 7.26 -6.89
N GLU A 115 -6.12 8.05 -7.98
CA GLU A 115 -5.45 9.34 -8.08
C GLU A 115 -6.37 10.37 -8.73
N TRP A 116 -6.08 11.64 -8.54
CA TRP A 116 -6.95 12.75 -8.93
C TRP A 116 -6.27 13.65 -9.95
N TYR A 117 -6.75 13.59 -11.17
CA TYR A 117 -6.34 14.50 -12.24
C TYR A 117 -6.94 15.90 -12.01
N ALA A 118 -6.10 16.93 -12.07
CA ALA A 118 -6.53 18.33 -11.97
C ALA A 118 -7.00 18.82 -13.35
N THR A 119 -8.31 18.96 -13.54
CA THR A 119 -8.88 19.43 -14.80
C THR A 119 -8.68 20.95 -15.01
N GLU A 120 -8.94 21.43 -16.21
CA GLU A 120 -8.95 22.87 -16.51
C GLU A 120 -10.12 23.61 -15.87
N GLN A 121 -11.19 22.90 -15.57
CA GLN A 121 -12.37 23.47 -14.89
C GLN A 121 -12.02 23.97 -13.50
N ARG A 122 -12.67 25.05 -13.10
CA ARG A 122 -12.46 25.67 -11.79
C ARG A 122 -13.71 25.61 -10.93
N THR A 123 -13.52 25.37 -9.65
CA THR A 123 -14.56 25.53 -8.63
C THR A 123 -14.90 27.01 -8.43
N LYS A 124 -16.01 27.31 -7.77
CA LYS A 124 -16.38 28.69 -7.36
C LYS A 124 -15.25 29.39 -6.57
N ALA A 125 -14.41 28.63 -5.87
CA ALA A 125 -13.25 29.13 -5.13
C ALA A 125 -11.95 29.23 -5.97
N GLY A 126 -12.03 29.06 -7.30
CA GLY A 126 -10.89 29.16 -8.23
C GLY A 126 -9.94 27.97 -8.24
N LYS A 127 -10.21 26.92 -7.46
CA LYS A 127 -9.39 25.71 -7.43
C LYS A 127 -9.73 24.78 -8.60
N PRO A 128 -8.76 24.03 -9.16
CA PRO A 128 -9.06 23.02 -10.17
C PRO A 128 -10.10 22.00 -9.66
N VAL A 129 -11.04 21.67 -10.53
CA VAL A 129 -11.89 20.49 -10.30
C VAL A 129 -11.02 19.25 -10.49
N LYS A 130 -11.17 18.27 -9.62
CA LYS A 130 -10.39 17.04 -9.67
C LYS A 130 -11.26 15.89 -10.11
N GLN A 131 -10.85 15.22 -11.19
CA GLN A 131 -11.44 13.98 -11.69
C GLN A 131 -10.70 12.81 -11.08
N PRO A 132 -11.35 11.93 -10.28
CA PRO A 132 -10.72 10.69 -9.80
C PRO A 132 -10.60 9.67 -10.92
N PHE A 133 -9.48 8.97 -10.93
CA PHE A 133 -9.19 7.83 -11.78
C PHE A 133 -8.94 6.61 -10.91
N PHE A 134 -9.41 5.46 -11.36
CA PHE A 134 -9.00 4.17 -10.82
C PHE A 134 -7.90 3.60 -11.70
N ILE A 135 -6.79 3.23 -11.06
CA ILE A 135 -5.58 2.73 -11.70
C ILE A 135 -5.37 1.30 -11.21
N HIS A 136 -5.31 0.35 -12.13
CA HIS A 136 -5.31 -1.08 -11.83
C HIS A 136 -4.36 -1.85 -12.77
N PRO A 137 -4.05 -3.15 -12.49
CA PRO A 137 -3.27 -3.96 -13.40
C PRO A 137 -3.94 -4.12 -14.74
N ALA A 138 -3.23 -3.89 -15.86
CA ALA A 138 -3.75 -4.03 -17.22
C ALA A 138 -4.22 -5.46 -17.53
N GLU A 139 -3.52 -6.46 -16.99
CA GLU A 139 -3.84 -7.89 -17.16
C GLU A 139 -4.79 -8.42 -16.06
N GLY A 140 -5.35 -7.55 -15.22
CA GLY A 140 -6.12 -7.94 -14.05
C GLY A 140 -5.26 -8.49 -12.92
N GLY A 141 -5.90 -9.11 -11.91
CA GLY A 141 -5.21 -9.66 -10.74
C GLY A 141 -5.08 -8.66 -9.59
N VAL A 142 -4.01 -8.78 -8.81
CA VAL A 142 -3.76 -8.00 -7.58
C VAL A 142 -2.45 -7.26 -7.71
N LEU A 143 -2.45 -5.96 -7.40
CA LEU A 143 -1.23 -5.19 -7.23
C LEU A 143 -0.52 -5.61 -5.93
N ALA A 144 0.77 -5.89 -6.02
CA ALA A 144 1.65 -6.06 -4.86
C ALA A 144 2.43 -4.76 -4.64
N MET A 145 1.84 -3.84 -3.88
CA MET A 145 2.50 -2.56 -3.57
C MET A 145 3.62 -2.79 -2.56
N ALA A 146 4.83 -2.29 -2.85
CA ALA A 146 5.94 -2.30 -1.90
C ALA A 146 5.58 -1.49 -0.66
N GLY A 147 5.75 -2.09 0.50
CA GLY A 147 5.50 -1.45 1.78
C GLY A 147 6.56 -1.75 2.82
N LEU A 148 6.51 -0.97 3.88
CA LEU A 148 7.26 -1.21 5.10
C LEU A 148 6.28 -1.35 6.25
N TYR A 149 6.60 -2.18 7.23
CA TYR A 149 5.82 -2.25 8.46
C TYR A 149 6.67 -1.95 9.69
N GLU A 150 6.01 -1.53 10.75
CA GLU A 150 6.62 -1.31 12.05
C GLU A 150 5.69 -1.82 13.14
N VAL A 151 6.28 -2.24 14.25
CA VAL A 151 5.57 -2.66 15.46
C VAL A 151 5.88 -1.64 16.55
N TRP A 152 4.90 -0.80 16.84
CA TRP A 152 4.98 0.18 17.91
C TRP A 152 4.40 -0.40 19.20
N ARG A 153 5.12 -0.20 20.32
CA ARG A 153 4.68 -0.64 21.63
C ARG A 153 4.04 0.51 22.41
N ASP A 154 2.78 0.35 22.76
CA ASP A 154 2.10 1.22 23.71
C ASP A 154 2.62 0.93 25.12
N ARG A 155 3.38 1.88 25.66
CA ARG A 155 3.98 1.75 27.00
C ARG A 155 3.00 2.09 28.12
N THR A 156 1.81 2.58 27.79
CA THR A 156 0.74 2.89 28.76
C THR A 156 -0.13 1.67 29.07
N ARG A 157 -0.01 0.60 28.25
CA ARG A 157 -0.74 -0.64 28.42
C ARG A 157 0.07 -1.66 29.22
N ASP A 158 -0.66 -2.53 29.95
CA ASP A 158 -0.08 -3.59 30.74
C ASP A 158 0.73 -4.58 29.88
N GLU A 159 1.64 -5.32 30.55
CA GLU A 159 2.53 -6.26 29.86
C GLU A 159 1.78 -7.41 29.18
N ASP A 160 0.66 -7.79 29.72
CA ASP A 160 -0.19 -8.90 29.25
C ASP A 160 -1.26 -8.46 28.24
N ASP A 161 -1.42 -7.15 27.98
CA ASP A 161 -2.41 -6.66 27.02
C ASP A 161 -1.95 -6.99 25.60
N PRO A 162 -2.66 -7.86 24.85
CA PRO A 162 -2.30 -8.19 23.47
C PRO A 162 -2.38 -6.98 22.53
N GLN A 163 -3.18 -5.96 22.87
CA GLN A 163 -3.33 -4.73 22.11
C GLN A 163 -2.21 -3.71 22.39
N ARG A 164 -1.22 -4.06 23.22
CA ARG A 164 -0.06 -3.20 23.46
C ARG A 164 0.85 -3.01 22.24
N PHE A 165 0.69 -3.84 21.22
CA PHE A 165 1.48 -3.77 19.99
C PHE A 165 0.63 -3.34 18.82
N LEU A 166 0.91 -2.17 18.28
CA LEU A 166 0.30 -1.66 17.06
C LEU A 166 1.19 -2.00 15.86
N TRP A 167 0.70 -2.86 15.00
CA TRP A 167 1.28 -3.09 13.69
C TRP A 167 0.81 -2.03 12.72
N SER A 168 1.73 -1.40 12.02
CA SER A 168 1.42 -0.32 11.09
C SER A 168 2.30 -0.39 9.86
N CYS A 169 1.83 0.17 8.74
CA CYS A 169 2.55 0.12 7.46
C CYS A 169 2.57 1.46 6.75
N THR A 170 3.44 1.57 5.76
CA THR A 170 3.50 2.67 4.79
C THR A 170 3.68 2.09 3.40
N VAL A 171 3.12 2.74 2.38
CA VAL A 171 3.35 2.42 0.96
C VAL A 171 4.62 3.12 0.48
N ILE A 172 5.50 2.41 -0.21
CA ILE A 172 6.62 3.05 -0.90
C ILE A 172 6.11 3.61 -2.23
N THR A 173 6.47 4.84 -2.54
CA THR A 173 6.09 5.50 -3.79
C THR A 173 7.30 5.86 -4.62
N THR A 174 7.13 5.80 -5.94
CA THR A 174 8.11 6.20 -6.96
C THR A 174 7.53 7.25 -7.90
N SER A 175 8.35 7.81 -8.80
CA SER A 175 7.85 8.63 -9.90
C SER A 175 6.90 7.82 -10.77
N ALA A 176 5.79 8.43 -11.14
CA ALA A 176 4.87 7.81 -12.08
C ALA A 176 5.41 7.96 -13.49
N GLU A 177 5.28 6.88 -14.27
CA GLU A 177 5.70 6.81 -15.65
C GLU A 177 4.50 6.41 -16.53
N ASP A 178 4.64 6.50 -17.83
CA ASP A 178 3.71 6.02 -18.86
C ASP A 178 2.29 6.62 -18.81
N SER A 179 1.33 5.71 -19.05
CA SER A 179 -0.09 6.02 -19.18
C SER A 179 -0.70 6.67 -17.95
N VAL A 180 -0.09 6.52 -16.77
CA VAL A 180 -0.61 7.07 -15.50
C VAL A 180 0.08 8.36 -15.06
N GLY A 181 1.25 8.68 -15.61
CA GLY A 181 2.04 9.86 -15.22
C GLY A 181 1.34 11.19 -15.48
N HIS A 182 0.45 11.24 -16.46
CA HIS A 182 -0.36 12.44 -16.73
C HIS A 182 -1.44 12.69 -15.67
N ILE A 183 -1.83 11.68 -14.89
CA ILE A 183 -2.84 11.81 -13.82
C ILE A 183 -2.17 12.37 -12.56
N HIS A 184 -1.02 11.82 -12.18
CA HIS A 184 -0.25 12.26 -11.02
C HIS A 184 1.23 11.88 -11.21
N ASP A 185 2.14 12.70 -10.69
CA ASP A 185 3.59 12.53 -10.79
C ASP A 185 4.18 11.38 -9.92
N ARG A 186 3.38 10.78 -9.06
CA ARG A 186 3.78 9.69 -8.14
C ARG A 186 2.80 8.52 -8.23
N MET A 187 3.36 7.31 -8.12
CA MET A 187 2.61 6.05 -8.03
C MET A 187 3.18 5.15 -6.94
N PRO A 188 2.43 4.15 -6.42
CA PRO A 188 2.99 3.09 -5.59
C PRO A 188 4.11 2.36 -6.33
N LEU A 189 5.17 1.99 -5.62
CA LEU A 189 6.16 1.06 -6.14
C LEU A 189 5.55 -0.35 -6.15
N MET A 190 5.35 -0.94 -7.32
CA MET A 190 4.91 -2.32 -7.47
C MET A 190 6.10 -3.26 -7.44
N VAL A 191 5.94 -4.42 -6.79
CA VAL A 191 6.91 -5.51 -6.81
C VAL A 191 6.38 -6.62 -7.69
N GLU A 192 7.08 -6.92 -8.78
CA GLU A 192 6.75 -8.04 -9.69
C GLU A 192 6.87 -9.39 -8.95
N ARG A 193 6.06 -10.38 -9.36
CA ARG A 193 5.94 -11.67 -8.67
C ARG A 193 7.27 -12.40 -8.48
N ASP A 194 8.12 -12.39 -9.50
CA ASP A 194 9.45 -13.01 -9.49
C ASP A 194 10.41 -12.39 -8.46
N ARG A 195 10.07 -11.21 -7.93
CA ARG A 195 10.88 -10.46 -6.96
C ARG A 195 10.31 -10.46 -5.54
N TRP A 196 9.12 -11.05 -5.32
CA TRP A 196 8.50 -11.08 -4.00
C TRP A 196 9.38 -11.75 -2.94
N ALA A 197 9.98 -12.90 -3.28
CA ALA A 197 10.87 -13.62 -2.37
C ALA A 197 12.05 -12.74 -1.94
N SER A 198 12.74 -12.11 -2.88
CA SER A 198 13.89 -11.24 -2.58
C SER A 198 13.47 -9.98 -1.81
N TRP A 199 12.29 -9.41 -2.14
CA TRP A 199 11.77 -8.24 -1.43
C TRP A 199 11.43 -8.54 0.02
N LEU A 200 10.82 -9.68 0.27
CA LEU A 200 10.34 -10.09 1.59
C LEU A 200 11.42 -10.72 2.46
N ASP A 201 12.55 -11.17 1.89
CA ASP A 201 13.60 -11.91 2.60
C ASP A 201 14.16 -11.11 3.79
N PRO A 202 13.88 -11.54 5.03
CA PRO A 202 14.32 -10.81 6.23
C PRO A 202 15.82 -10.92 6.49
N THR A 203 16.54 -11.80 5.78
CA THR A 203 17.98 -12.01 5.94
C THR A 203 18.80 -11.01 5.13
N VAL A 204 18.20 -10.40 4.09
CA VAL A 204 18.82 -9.34 3.29
C VAL A 204 18.64 -8.01 4.01
N ASP A 205 19.72 -7.51 4.63
CA ASP A 205 19.73 -6.24 5.37
C ASP A 205 20.79 -5.25 4.87
N ASP A 206 21.65 -5.65 3.92
CA ASP A 206 22.65 -4.79 3.28
C ASP A 206 21.97 -3.67 2.47
N PRO A 207 22.25 -2.38 2.81
CA PRO A 207 21.55 -1.25 2.20
C PRO A 207 21.71 -1.16 0.68
N ASP A 208 22.86 -1.53 0.13
CA ASP A 208 23.11 -1.43 -1.31
C ASP A 208 22.40 -2.54 -2.08
N THR A 209 22.32 -3.73 -1.50
CA THR A 209 21.50 -4.82 -2.03
C THR A 209 20.02 -4.44 -2.01
N LEU A 210 19.54 -3.87 -0.90
CA LEU A 210 18.14 -3.45 -0.76
C LEU A 210 17.77 -2.33 -1.73
N LYS A 211 18.67 -1.37 -2.00
CA LYS A 211 18.44 -0.32 -3.01
C LYS A 211 18.24 -0.92 -4.40
N ARG A 212 18.92 -1.99 -4.74
CA ARG A 212 18.74 -2.69 -6.03
C ARG A 212 17.36 -3.37 -6.18
N LEU A 213 16.66 -3.60 -5.07
CA LEU A 213 15.28 -4.11 -5.09
C LEU A 213 14.24 -3.02 -5.36
N LEU A 214 14.60 -1.75 -5.20
CA LEU A 214 13.74 -0.60 -5.47
C LEU A 214 13.70 -0.33 -6.99
N VAL A 215 13.06 -1.21 -7.73
CA VAL A 215 12.92 -1.09 -9.19
C VAL A 215 11.46 -0.90 -9.54
N PRO A 216 11.06 0.20 -10.19
CA PRO A 216 9.71 0.38 -10.68
C PRO A 216 9.29 -0.77 -11.60
N ALA A 217 7.99 -1.08 -11.61
CA ALA A 217 7.44 -2.04 -12.57
C ALA A 217 7.68 -1.58 -14.01
N ALA A 218 7.74 -2.54 -14.94
CA ALA A 218 7.89 -2.23 -16.35
C ALA A 218 6.73 -1.37 -16.86
N PRO A 219 6.97 -0.48 -17.84
CA PRO A 219 5.93 0.29 -18.50
C PRO A 219 4.79 -0.57 -19.05
N GLY A 220 3.56 0.00 -19.08
CA GLY A 220 2.39 -0.68 -19.62
C GLY A 220 1.72 -1.72 -18.70
N ARG A 221 2.17 -1.81 -17.45
CA ARG A 221 1.57 -2.73 -16.46
C ARG A 221 0.30 -2.20 -15.83
N LEU A 222 0.02 -0.92 -15.99
CA LEU A 222 -1.13 -0.24 -15.40
C LEU A 222 -2.03 0.36 -16.48
N GLU A 223 -3.33 0.25 -16.24
CA GLU A 223 -4.38 0.97 -16.95
C GLU A 223 -5.14 1.89 -16.00
N ALA A 224 -5.73 2.93 -16.55
CA ALA A 224 -6.48 3.92 -15.79
C ALA A 224 -7.73 4.34 -16.52
N TYR A 225 -8.82 4.51 -15.79
CA TYR A 225 -10.05 5.09 -16.30
C TYR A 225 -10.69 6.03 -15.28
N PRO A 226 -11.46 7.04 -15.73
CA PRO A 226 -12.15 7.95 -14.83
C PRO A 226 -13.30 7.24 -14.12
N VAL A 227 -13.47 7.55 -12.83
CA VAL A 227 -14.54 7.01 -11.98
C VAL A 227 -15.38 8.12 -11.36
N SER A 228 -16.49 7.74 -10.73
CA SER A 228 -17.39 8.67 -10.05
C SER A 228 -16.68 9.45 -8.93
N THR A 229 -17.02 10.73 -8.78
CA THR A 229 -16.61 11.55 -7.65
C THR A 229 -17.15 11.07 -6.30
N ALA A 230 -18.04 10.08 -6.28
CA ALA A 230 -18.51 9.42 -5.05
C ALA A 230 -17.34 8.87 -4.21
N VAL A 231 -16.23 8.46 -4.86
CA VAL A 231 -15.01 8.00 -4.17
C VAL A 231 -14.37 9.09 -3.28
N ASN A 232 -14.66 10.35 -3.50
CA ASN A 232 -14.13 11.45 -2.68
C ASN A 232 -14.58 11.36 -1.23
N ASN A 233 -15.79 10.85 -0.99
CA ASN A 233 -16.27 10.63 0.36
C ASN A 233 -15.78 9.27 0.88
N VAL A 234 -14.92 9.30 1.90
CA VAL A 234 -14.35 8.10 2.53
C VAL A 234 -15.38 7.17 3.21
N ARG A 235 -16.61 7.61 3.38
CA ARG A 235 -17.70 6.80 3.94
C ARG A 235 -18.39 5.94 2.89
N ASN A 236 -18.23 6.29 1.61
CA ASN A 236 -18.75 5.47 0.53
C ASN A 236 -17.86 4.24 0.36
N ASN A 237 -18.49 3.08 0.31
CA ASN A 237 -17.80 1.80 0.12
C ASN A 237 -18.72 0.84 -0.63
N GLY A 238 -18.41 0.57 -1.89
CA GLY A 238 -19.15 -0.35 -2.75
C GLY A 238 -18.43 -0.57 -4.06
N PRO A 239 -18.66 -1.71 -4.74
CA PRO A 239 -18.00 -2.05 -6.00
C PRO A 239 -18.26 -1.02 -7.11
N GLU A 240 -19.37 -0.30 -7.06
CA GLU A 240 -19.71 0.77 -8.02
C GLU A 240 -18.71 1.94 -8.03
N LEU A 241 -17.88 2.05 -7.01
CA LEU A 241 -16.79 3.04 -6.98
C LEU A 241 -15.68 2.73 -7.98
N LEU A 242 -15.61 1.48 -8.46
CA LEU A 242 -14.66 1.04 -9.47
C LEU A 242 -15.24 1.11 -10.89
N ASP A 243 -16.52 1.47 -11.05
CA ASP A 243 -17.14 1.51 -12.36
C ASP A 243 -16.56 2.68 -13.19
N ALA A 244 -16.13 2.36 -14.42
CA ALA A 244 -15.68 3.36 -15.36
C ALA A 244 -16.84 4.30 -15.74
N LEU A 245 -16.57 5.61 -15.74
CA LEU A 245 -17.52 6.56 -16.30
C LEU A 245 -17.64 6.31 -17.81
N ALA A 246 -18.88 6.32 -18.31
CA ALA A 246 -19.13 6.28 -19.73
C ALA A 246 -18.37 7.43 -20.42
N ALA A 247 -17.67 7.13 -21.51
CA ALA A 247 -17.06 8.18 -22.33
C ALA A 247 -18.18 9.13 -22.77
N GLU A 248 -18.03 10.43 -22.49
CA GLU A 248 -18.95 11.40 -23.09
C GLU A 248 -18.91 11.23 -24.62
N PRO A 249 -20.06 11.09 -25.31
CA PRO A 249 -20.07 11.03 -26.75
C PRO A 249 -19.38 12.30 -27.26
N SER A 250 -18.31 12.10 -28.04
CA SER A 250 -17.61 13.22 -28.70
C SER A 250 -18.66 14.08 -29.38
N ARG A 251 -18.82 15.37 -28.96
CA ARG A 251 -19.66 16.31 -29.65
C ARG A 251 -19.18 16.34 -31.11
N PRO A 252 -20.08 16.13 -32.08
CA PRO A 252 -19.71 16.35 -33.45
C PRO A 252 -19.31 17.81 -33.61
N ALA A 253 -18.20 18.01 -34.33
CA ALA A 253 -17.64 19.31 -34.66
C ALA A 253 -18.60 20.16 -35.54
#